data_ca01774634139ab6e562f1e6e150865c
#
_entry.id   ca01774634139ab6e562f1e6e150865c
#
_cell.length_a   1.000
_cell.length_b   1.000
_cell.length_c   1.000
_cell.angle_alpha   90.00
_cell.angle_beta   90.00
_cell.angle_gamma   90.00
#
_symmetry.space_group_name_H-M   'P 1'
#
loop_
_entity.id
_entity.type
_entity.pdbx_description
1 polymer ?
#
loop_
_entity_poly.entity_id
_entity_poly.type
_entity_poly.pdbx_seq_one_letter_code
_entity_poly.pdbx_strand_id
1 'polypeptide(L)'
;RSALLALSTKANREIPPLRHDWVHRLKRDFPQLTFVTNGGIRSLEEALFHLKRVDGVMLGRAVYEDPFVLEEADRRVFGLPRRPSRLEVARRMRAYLEEEVLKGTPPWAVLRHMLNLFRGRPKGRLWRRLLSEGRSLQALDQALRLMEEEVGEEGEKEKPGPRGQREAAPGLAREGV
;
A
#
# COMPACT_ATOMS: atom_id res chain seq x y z
N ARG A 1 -27.02 -8.25 20.77
CA ARG A 1 -25.85 -8.15 21.67
C ARG A 1 -25.28 -9.52 22.09
N SER A 2 -26.12 -10.56 22.29
CA SER A 2 -25.66 -11.86 22.78
C SER A 2 -24.85 -12.70 21.78
N ALA A 3 -25.10 -12.63 20.48
CA ALA A 3 -24.39 -13.40 19.47
C ALA A 3 -22.92 -12.95 19.29
N LEU A 4 -22.62 -11.67 19.51
CA LEU A 4 -21.26 -11.12 19.35
C LEU A 4 -20.34 -11.46 20.53
N LEU A 5 -20.90 -11.74 21.72
CA LEU A 5 -20.13 -12.07 22.92
C LEU A 5 -19.62 -13.51 22.94
N ALA A 6 -20.23 -14.41 22.14
CA ALA A 6 -19.85 -15.83 22.08
C ALA A 6 -18.70 -16.12 21.10
N LEU A 7 -18.33 -15.15 20.23
CA LEU A 7 -17.30 -15.34 19.22
C LEU A 7 -15.94 -14.80 19.69
N SER A 8 -14.85 -15.45 19.26
CA SER A 8 -13.51 -14.89 19.45
C SER A 8 -13.38 -13.54 18.70
N THR A 9 -12.41 -12.71 19.11
CA THR A 9 -12.16 -11.42 18.43
C THR A 9 -11.87 -11.58 16.93
N LYS A 10 -11.30 -12.71 16.51
CA LYS A 10 -11.10 -13.05 15.10
C LYS A 10 -12.44 -13.38 14.43
N ALA A 11 -13.23 -14.27 15.02
CA ALA A 11 -14.52 -14.67 14.51
C ALA A 11 -15.51 -13.50 14.43
N ASN A 12 -15.53 -12.60 15.40
CA ASN A 12 -16.35 -11.37 15.37
C ASN A 12 -16.04 -10.46 14.19
N ARG A 13 -14.84 -10.53 13.62
CA ARG A 13 -14.44 -9.75 12.45
C ARG A 13 -14.70 -10.43 11.11
N GLU A 14 -14.85 -11.75 11.10
CA GLU A 14 -14.92 -12.56 9.88
C GLU A 14 -16.31 -13.15 9.63
N ILE A 15 -17.05 -13.48 10.68
CA ILE A 15 -18.33 -14.18 10.58
C ILE A 15 -19.54 -13.27 10.37
N PRO A 16 -19.70 -12.13 11.09
CA PRO A 16 -20.86 -11.28 10.86
C PRO A 16 -20.85 -10.70 9.44
N PRO A 17 -21.97 -10.78 8.70
CA PRO A 17 -22.03 -10.18 7.39
C PRO A 17 -21.85 -8.67 7.47
N LEU A 18 -20.99 -8.14 6.60
CA LEU A 18 -20.78 -6.70 6.49
C LEU A 18 -21.97 -6.04 5.77
N ARG A 19 -22.49 -4.98 6.34
CA ARG A 19 -23.68 -4.27 5.86
C ARG A 19 -23.31 -2.88 5.36
N HIS A 20 -22.43 -2.81 4.35
CA HIS A 20 -22.05 -1.55 3.71
C HIS A 20 -23.24 -0.83 3.07
N ASP A 21 -24.23 -1.58 2.59
CA ASP A 21 -25.49 -1.07 2.07
C ASP A 21 -26.21 -0.15 3.06
N TRP A 22 -26.19 -0.49 4.34
CA TRP A 22 -26.79 0.32 5.38
C TRP A 22 -26.05 1.64 5.60
N VAL A 23 -24.71 1.61 5.55
CA VAL A 23 -23.92 2.85 5.70
C VAL A 23 -24.21 3.79 4.51
N HIS A 24 -24.31 3.25 3.28
CA HIS A 24 -24.68 4.03 2.11
C HIS A 24 -26.09 4.60 2.21
N ARG A 25 -27.04 3.82 2.77
CA ARG A 25 -28.41 4.30 3.02
C ARG A 25 -28.43 5.42 4.04
N LEU A 26 -27.73 5.25 5.17
CA LEU A 26 -27.66 6.28 6.21
C LEU A 26 -27.07 7.60 5.67
N LYS A 27 -26.05 7.53 4.80
CA LYS A 27 -25.51 8.75 4.17
C LYS A 27 -26.54 9.45 3.29
N ARG A 28 -27.39 8.71 2.58
CA ARG A 28 -28.47 9.30 1.77
C ARG A 28 -29.57 9.90 2.64
N ASP A 29 -29.93 9.21 3.73
CA ASP A 29 -31.01 9.65 4.64
C ASP A 29 -30.57 10.85 5.51
N PHE A 30 -29.25 10.96 5.80
CA PHE A 30 -28.66 12.00 6.63
C PHE A 30 -27.44 12.65 5.94
N PRO A 31 -27.61 13.37 4.82
CA PRO A 31 -26.51 13.87 4.00
C PRO A 31 -25.60 14.88 4.73
N GLN A 32 -26.11 15.55 5.76
CA GLN A 32 -25.36 16.52 6.58
C GLN A 32 -24.35 15.88 7.54
N LEU A 33 -24.46 14.55 7.80
CA LEU A 33 -23.54 13.85 8.69
C LEU A 33 -22.39 13.24 7.89
N THR A 34 -21.21 13.16 8.54
CA THR A 34 -20.04 12.47 7.99
C THR A 34 -20.13 10.98 8.26
N PHE A 35 -20.08 10.18 7.19
CA PHE A 35 -20.08 8.72 7.28
C PHE A 35 -18.78 8.13 6.72
N VAL A 36 -18.11 7.32 7.54
CA VAL A 36 -16.93 6.55 7.15
C VAL A 36 -17.28 5.07 7.19
N THR A 37 -17.15 4.37 6.05
CA THR A 37 -17.35 2.92 6.02
C THR A 37 -16.08 2.17 6.41
N ASN A 38 -16.25 1.06 7.12
CA ASN A 38 -15.18 0.20 7.61
C ASN A 38 -15.59 -1.27 7.52
N GLY A 39 -14.61 -2.13 7.31
CA GLY A 39 -14.76 -3.57 7.34
C GLY A 39 -14.59 -4.23 5.97
N GLY A 40 -13.72 -5.23 5.90
CA GLY A 40 -13.53 -6.09 4.73
C GLY A 40 -12.91 -5.45 3.49
N ILE A 41 -12.72 -4.15 3.43
CA ILE A 41 -12.16 -3.43 2.28
C ILE A 41 -10.68 -3.75 2.15
N ARG A 42 -10.30 -4.31 0.99
CA ARG A 42 -8.96 -4.89 0.77
C ARG A 42 -8.17 -4.23 -0.36
N SER A 43 -8.81 -3.43 -1.20
CA SER A 43 -8.17 -2.78 -2.33
C SER A 43 -8.54 -1.30 -2.42
N LEU A 44 -7.77 -0.54 -3.18
CA LEU A 44 -8.09 0.85 -3.47
C LEU A 44 -9.34 0.94 -4.37
N GLU A 45 -9.56 -0.01 -5.26
CA GLU A 45 -10.75 -0.09 -6.12
C GLU A 45 -12.02 -0.22 -5.28
N GLU A 46 -12.03 -1.12 -4.29
CA GLU A 46 -13.15 -1.24 -3.35
C GLU A 46 -13.34 0.05 -2.54
N ALA A 47 -12.25 0.67 -2.07
CA ALA A 47 -12.31 1.94 -1.37
C ALA A 47 -12.94 3.03 -2.23
N LEU A 48 -12.52 3.18 -3.48
CA LEU A 48 -13.05 4.16 -4.43
C LEU A 48 -14.52 3.90 -4.77
N PHE A 49 -14.94 2.63 -4.84
CA PHE A 49 -16.35 2.28 -5.01
C PHE A 49 -17.21 2.80 -3.85
N HIS A 50 -16.74 2.67 -2.61
CA HIS A 50 -17.44 3.18 -1.44
C HIS A 50 -17.39 4.71 -1.35
N LEU A 51 -16.26 5.36 -1.67
CA LEU A 51 -16.09 6.81 -1.65
C LEU A 51 -17.06 7.57 -2.57
N LYS A 52 -17.64 6.90 -3.57
CA LYS A 52 -18.74 7.49 -4.37
C LYS A 52 -20.05 7.66 -3.58
N ARG A 53 -20.17 7.08 -2.38
CA ARG A 53 -21.40 6.96 -1.62
C ARG A 53 -21.33 7.44 -0.18
N VAL A 54 -20.11 7.60 0.35
CA VAL A 54 -19.82 8.01 1.71
C VAL A 54 -18.63 8.98 1.73
N ASP A 55 -18.42 9.66 2.83
CA ASP A 55 -17.40 10.70 2.96
C ASP A 55 -16.00 10.13 3.21
N GLY A 56 -15.90 8.90 3.70
CA GLY A 56 -14.63 8.28 3.99
C GLY A 56 -14.68 6.76 4.00
N VAL A 57 -13.49 6.16 3.85
CA VAL A 57 -13.29 4.71 3.89
C VAL A 57 -12.10 4.39 4.76
N MET A 58 -12.24 3.38 5.61
CA MET A 58 -11.16 2.90 6.47
C MET A 58 -10.64 1.56 5.97
N LEU A 59 -9.34 1.51 5.65
CA LEU A 59 -8.61 0.28 5.36
C LEU A 59 -7.73 -0.07 6.56
N GLY A 60 -7.98 -1.24 7.18
CA GLY A 60 -7.21 -1.70 8.33
C GLY A 60 -6.21 -2.78 7.93
N ARG A 61 -6.65 -4.04 7.95
CA ARG A 61 -5.80 -5.23 7.74
C ARG A 61 -5.08 -5.21 6.39
N ALA A 62 -5.73 -4.77 5.32
CA ALA A 62 -5.15 -4.71 3.99
C ALA A 62 -3.86 -3.86 3.95
N VAL A 63 -3.88 -2.68 4.58
CA VAL A 63 -2.72 -1.78 4.67
C VAL A 63 -1.62 -2.38 5.54
N TYR A 64 -1.98 -3.10 6.59
CA TYR A 64 -0.99 -3.76 7.45
C TYR A 64 -0.35 -4.98 6.76
N GLU A 65 -1.11 -5.71 5.95
CA GLU A 65 -0.63 -6.85 5.17
C GLU A 65 0.21 -6.43 3.95
N ASP A 66 -0.20 -5.36 3.26
CA ASP A 66 0.55 -4.71 2.19
C ASP A 66 0.35 -3.19 2.23
N PRO A 67 1.31 -2.42 2.79
CA PRO A 67 1.20 -0.96 2.87
C PRO A 67 1.05 -0.29 1.50
N PHE A 68 1.51 -0.95 0.44
CA PHE A 68 1.48 -0.40 -0.92
C PHE A 68 0.12 -0.54 -1.63
N VAL A 69 -0.89 -1.10 -0.98
CA VAL A 69 -2.29 -0.94 -1.42
C VAL A 69 -2.68 0.56 -1.48
N LEU A 70 -1.99 1.41 -0.73
CA LEU A 70 -2.20 2.87 -0.73
C LEU A 70 -1.29 3.64 -1.70
N GLU A 71 -0.42 2.97 -2.48
CA GLU A 71 0.53 3.62 -3.38
C GLU A 71 -0.13 4.66 -4.31
N GLU A 72 -1.31 4.31 -4.81
CA GLU A 72 -2.10 5.15 -5.70
C GLU A 72 -3.13 6.04 -4.98
N ALA A 73 -3.30 5.88 -3.66
CA ALA A 73 -4.36 6.55 -2.92
C ALA A 73 -4.22 8.08 -2.99
N ASP A 74 -3.02 8.60 -2.75
CA ASP A 74 -2.75 10.03 -2.78
C ASP A 74 -3.11 10.65 -4.14
N ARG A 75 -2.77 9.98 -5.23
CA ARG A 75 -3.08 10.43 -6.58
C ARG A 75 -4.56 10.30 -6.92
N ARG A 76 -5.16 9.14 -6.63
CA ARG A 76 -6.52 8.82 -7.08
C ARG A 76 -7.63 9.41 -6.20
N VAL A 77 -7.33 9.67 -4.93
CA VAL A 77 -8.29 10.23 -3.97
C VAL A 77 -8.06 11.72 -3.78
N PHE A 78 -6.81 12.16 -3.66
CA PHE A 78 -6.47 13.55 -3.32
C PHE A 78 -5.83 14.33 -4.48
N GLY A 79 -5.61 13.72 -5.63
CA GLY A 79 -5.00 14.38 -6.80
C GLY A 79 -3.53 14.73 -6.64
N LEU A 80 -2.83 14.19 -5.64
CA LEU A 80 -1.42 14.48 -5.39
C LEU A 80 -0.54 13.69 -6.37
N PRO A 81 0.48 14.33 -6.99
CA PRO A 81 1.25 13.71 -8.07
C PRO A 81 2.27 12.67 -7.60
N ARG A 82 2.63 12.65 -6.31
CA ARG A 82 3.76 11.89 -5.79
C ARG A 82 3.39 10.46 -5.40
N ARG A 83 4.22 9.51 -5.84
CA ARG A 83 4.22 8.11 -5.40
C ARG A 83 5.54 7.81 -4.69
N PRO A 84 5.57 7.59 -3.38
CA PRO A 84 6.80 7.18 -2.72
C PRO A 84 7.17 5.75 -3.13
N SER A 85 8.44 5.50 -3.42
CA SER A 85 8.93 4.13 -3.59
C SER A 85 9.02 3.40 -2.25
N ARG A 86 9.02 2.06 -2.28
CA ARG A 86 9.21 1.24 -1.07
C ARG A 86 10.53 1.55 -0.37
N LEU A 87 11.60 1.78 -1.13
CA LEU A 87 12.91 2.19 -0.59
C LEU A 87 12.85 3.57 0.07
N GLU A 88 12.17 4.53 -0.54
CA GLU A 88 12.00 5.86 0.06
C GLU A 88 11.26 5.78 1.40
N VAL A 89 10.19 4.99 1.47
CA VAL A 89 9.47 4.74 2.73
C VAL A 89 10.38 4.07 3.75
N ALA A 90 11.15 3.06 3.34
CA ALA A 90 12.06 2.36 4.23
C ALA A 90 13.15 3.28 4.80
N ARG A 91 13.73 4.18 3.97
CA ARG A 91 14.72 5.17 4.41
C ARG A 91 14.13 6.18 5.40
N ARG A 92 12.91 6.65 5.17
CA ARG A 92 12.21 7.52 6.12
C ARG A 92 11.94 6.82 7.46
N MET A 93 11.53 5.55 7.39
CA MET A 93 11.34 4.74 8.59
C MET A 93 12.65 4.44 9.33
N ARG A 94 13.78 4.36 8.63
CA ARG A 94 15.10 4.23 9.24
C ARG A 94 15.45 5.47 10.06
N ALA A 95 15.23 6.67 9.52
CA ALA A 95 15.45 7.92 10.24
C ALA A 95 14.53 8.03 11.47
N TYR A 96 13.25 7.71 11.31
CA TYR A 96 12.29 7.66 12.42
C TYR A 96 12.71 6.65 13.51
N LEU A 97 13.15 5.45 13.12
CA LEU A 97 13.62 4.45 14.07
C LEU A 97 14.82 4.95 14.89
N GLU A 98 15.78 5.63 14.25
CA GLU A 98 16.93 6.20 14.93
C GLU A 98 16.51 7.21 16.01
N GLU A 99 15.59 8.11 15.69
CA GLU A 99 15.03 9.07 16.65
C GLU A 99 14.31 8.37 17.81
N GLU A 100 13.53 7.34 17.52
CA GLU A 100 12.79 6.59 18.54
C GLU A 100 13.72 5.79 19.47
N VAL A 101 14.79 5.22 18.93
CA VAL A 101 15.80 4.52 19.74
C VAL A 101 16.49 5.49 20.69
N LEU A 102 16.81 6.71 20.26
CA LEU A 102 17.36 7.76 21.13
C LEU A 102 16.42 8.15 22.27
N LYS A 103 15.10 8.04 22.06
CA LYS A 103 14.08 8.24 23.10
C LYS A 103 13.86 7.02 24.01
N GLY A 104 14.59 5.90 23.76
CA GLY A 104 14.49 4.67 24.53
C GLY A 104 13.45 3.67 23.99
N THR A 105 12.84 3.90 22.83
CA THR A 105 11.91 2.95 22.21
C THR A 105 12.67 1.71 21.72
N PRO A 106 12.27 0.48 22.11
CA PRO A 106 12.89 -0.73 21.59
C PRO A 106 12.74 -0.81 20.06
N PRO A 107 13.80 -1.11 19.30
CA PRO A 107 13.74 -1.13 17.81
C PRO A 107 12.62 -2.02 17.26
N TRP A 108 12.35 -3.15 17.90
CA TRP A 108 11.28 -4.06 17.48
C TRP A 108 9.88 -3.44 17.53
N ALA A 109 9.64 -2.46 18.38
CA ALA A 109 8.36 -1.77 18.44
C ALA A 109 8.00 -1.10 17.10
N VAL A 110 9.01 -0.66 16.35
CA VAL A 110 8.87 -0.06 15.00
C VAL A 110 9.03 -1.11 13.91
N LEU A 111 10.11 -1.90 13.95
CA LEU A 111 10.49 -2.84 12.88
C LEU A 111 9.40 -3.86 12.56
N ARG A 112 8.63 -4.33 13.56
CA ARG A 112 7.52 -5.28 13.36
C ARG A 112 6.46 -4.78 12.39
N HIS A 113 6.30 -3.47 12.23
CA HIS A 113 5.34 -2.86 11.31
C HIS A 113 5.89 -2.70 9.89
N MET A 114 7.20 -2.89 9.70
CA MET A 114 7.87 -2.79 8.41
C MET A 114 8.03 -4.14 7.69
N LEU A 115 7.71 -5.25 8.34
CA LEU A 115 7.95 -6.59 7.83
C LEU A 115 7.31 -6.85 6.45
N ASN A 116 6.17 -6.24 6.18
CA ASN A 116 5.42 -6.42 4.95
C ASN A 116 5.72 -5.36 3.87
N LEU A 117 6.63 -4.42 4.13
CA LEU A 117 6.93 -3.33 3.20
C LEU A 117 7.34 -3.81 1.80
N PHE A 118 8.09 -4.93 1.71
CA PHE A 118 8.51 -5.55 0.46
C PHE A 118 7.78 -6.87 0.17
N ARG A 119 6.54 -7.02 0.63
CA ARG A 119 5.74 -8.20 0.33
C ARG A 119 5.54 -8.36 -1.17
N GLY A 120 5.74 -9.59 -1.69
CA GLY A 120 5.57 -9.90 -3.11
C GLY A 120 6.68 -9.36 -4.03
N ARG A 121 7.74 -8.77 -3.48
CA ARG A 121 8.90 -8.29 -4.24
C ARG A 121 10.09 -9.24 -4.12
N PRO A 122 11.03 -9.24 -5.10
CA PRO A 122 12.30 -9.96 -4.97
C PRO A 122 12.96 -9.61 -3.63
N LYS A 123 13.69 -10.56 -3.06
CA LYS A 123 14.33 -10.43 -1.74
C LYS A 123 13.40 -10.03 -0.56
N GLY A 124 12.07 -9.88 -0.76
CA GLY A 124 11.13 -9.49 0.31
C GLY A 124 11.04 -10.49 1.47
N ARG A 125 11.31 -11.80 1.22
CA ARG A 125 11.43 -12.81 2.29
C ARG A 125 12.69 -12.57 3.14
N LEU A 126 13.78 -12.18 2.51
CA LEU A 126 15.06 -11.90 3.18
C LEU A 126 14.96 -10.60 3.99
N TRP A 127 14.32 -9.56 3.44
CA TRP A 127 13.93 -8.35 4.19
C TRP A 127 13.24 -8.71 5.51
N ARG A 128 12.18 -9.49 5.43
CA ARG A 128 11.40 -9.90 6.63
C ARG A 128 12.26 -10.67 7.62
N ARG A 129 13.08 -11.62 7.15
CA ARG A 129 13.97 -12.42 7.99
C ARG A 129 14.97 -11.56 8.73
N LEU A 130 15.70 -10.67 8.02
CA LEU A 130 16.68 -9.78 8.62
C LEU A 130 16.08 -8.93 9.75
N LEU A 131 14.90 -8.33 9.52
CA LEU A 131 14.25 -7.51 10.53
C LEU A 131 13.72 -8.31 11.72
N SER A 132 13.16 -9.50 11.49
CA SER A 132 12.57 -10.31 12.57
C SER A 132 13.62 -10.98 13.45
N GLU A 133 14.77 -11.35 12.89
CA GLU A 133 15.88 -11.98 13.62
C GLU A 133 16.77 -10.91 14.28
N GLY A 134 17.17 -9.87 13.54
CA GLY A 134 18.13 -8.88 14.02
C GLY A 134 17.56 -7.84 14.98
N ARG A 135 16.29 -7.46 14.84
CA ARG A 135 15.53 -6.55 15.74
C ARG A 135 16.29 -5.29 16.16
N SER A 136 17.12 -4.76 15.29
CA SER A 136 18.04 -3.65 15.59
C SER A 136 18.12 -2.67 14.41
N LEU A 137 18.67 -1.48 14.64
CA LEU A 137 18.94 -0.49 13.61
C LEU A 137 19.90 -1.05 12.55
N GLN A 138 20.94 -1.79 12.99
CA GLN A 138 21.90 -2.44 12.10
C GLN A 138 21.24 -3.47 11.17
N ALA A 139 20.26 -4.21 11.67
CA ALA A 139 19.49 -5.15 10.83
C ALA A 139 18.68 -4.43 9.74
N LEU A 140 18.12 -3.25 10.07
CA LEU A 140 17.46 -2.41 9.08
C LEU A 140 18.44 -1.86 8.04
N ASP A 141 19.62 -1.38 8.48
CA ASP A 141 20.67 -0.90 7.56
C ASP A 141 21.12 -2.00 6.59
N GLN A 142 21.30 -3.22 7.09
CA GLN A 142 21.63 -4.38 6.25
C GLN A 142 20.50 -4.71 5.27
N ALA A 143 19.27 -4.69 5.71
CA ALA A 143 18.10 -4.96 4.88
C ALA A 143 17.92 -3.89 3.80
N LEU A 144 18.17 -2.61 4.10
CA LEU A 144 18.14 -1.51 3.13
C LEU A 144 19.17 -1.69 2.02
N ARG A 145 20.44 -1.98 2.36
CA ARG A 145 21.50 -2.25 1.37
C ARG A 145 21.12 -3.36 0.42
N LEU A 146 20.57 -4.47 0.95
CA LEU A 146 20.09 -5.58 0.14
C LEU A 146 19.02 -5.17 -0.87
N MET A 147 18.09 -4.29 -0.48
CA MET A 147 17.02 -3.85 -1.37
C MET A 147 17.49 -2.78 -2.37
N GLU A 148 18.52 -1.99 -2.03
CA GLU A 148 19.14 -1.01 -2.92
C GLU A 148 19.91 -1.69 -4.06
N GLU A 149 20.65 -2.75 -3.75
CA GLU A 149 21.35 -3.57 -4.74
C GLU A 149 20.35 -4.17 -5.77
N GLU A 150 19.20 -4.68 -5.30
CA GLU A 150 18.18 -5.24 -6.19
C GLU A 150 17.60 -4.21 -7.16
N VAL A 151 17.30 -3.00 -6.69
CA VAL A 151 16.76 -1.93 -7.55
C VAL A 151 17.82 -1.47 -8.58
N GLY A 152 19.09 -1.47 -8.21
CA GLY A 152 20.21 -1.20 -9.14
C GLY A 152 20.27 -2.23 -10.27
N GLU A 153 20.13 -3.51 -9.97
CA GLU A 153 20.13 -4.60 -10.95
C GLU A 153 18.92 -4.59 -11.88
N GLU A 154 17.71 -4.25 -11.37
CA GLU A 154 16.49 -4.11 -12.18
C GLU A 154 16.58 -2.90 -13.13
N GLY A 155 17.12 -1.77 -12.66
CA GLY A 155 17.32 -0.56 -13.47
C GLY A 155 18.31 -0.76 -14.64
N GLU A 156 19.28 -1.66 -14.52
CA GLU A 156 20.18 -2.03 -15.60
C GLU A 156 19.52 -2.94 -16.65
N LYS A 157 18.57 -3.78 -16.25
CA LYS A 157 17.83 -4.68 -17.16
C LYS A 157 16.76 -3.96 -17.98
N GLU A 158 16.30 -2.80 -17.54
CA GLU A 158 15.21 -2.01 -18.16
C GLU A 158 15.71 -0.86 -19.04
N LYS A 159 16.98 -0.90 -19.52
CA LYS A 159 17.44 0.04 -20.55
C LYS A 159 16.69 -0.27 -21.84
N PRO A 160 15.96 0.71 -22.43
CA PRO A 160 15.26 0.50 -23.69
C PRO A 160 16.28 0.17 -24.78
N GLY A 161 16.07 -0.96 -25.43
CA GLY A 161 16.81 -1.33 -26.64
C GLY A 161 16.73 -0.20 -27.68
N PRO A 162 17.69 -0.10 -28.62
CA PRO A 162 17.75 0.97 -29.59
C PRO A 162 16.42 1.08 -30.33
N ARG A 163 15.84 2.27 -30.34
CA ARG A 163 14.60 2.57 -31.06
C ARG A 163 14.79 2.20 -32.52
N GLY A 164 14.16 1.12 -32.97
CA GLY A 164 14.05 0.77 -34.36
C GLY A 164 13.48 1.95 -35.13
N GLN A 165 14.18 2.36 -36.18
CA GLN A 165 13.76 3.37 -37.13
C GLN A 165 12.37 3.00 -37.65
N ARG A 166 11.38 3.86 -37.42
CA ARG A 166 10.09 3.74 -38.09
C ARG A 166 10.33 4.02 -39.57
N GLU A 167 10.24 2.99 -40.39
CA GLU A 167 10.07 3.16 -41.82
C GLU A 167 8.80 3.96 -42.10
N ALA A 168 8.95 5.01 -42.87
CA ALA A 168 7.86 5.85 -43.35
C ALA A 168 6.98 5.03 -44.33
N ALA A 169 5.71 4.88 -44.00
CA ALA A 169 4.74 4.29 -44.93
C ALA A 169 4.57 5.23 -46.17
N PRO A 170 4.53 4.69 -47.40
CA PRO A 170 4.33 5.49 -48.59
C PRO A 170 2.91 6.03 -48.67
N GLY A 171 2.81 7.30 -49.08
CA GLY A 171 1.57 8.06 -49.20
C GLY A 171 0.57 7.43 -50.19
N LEU A 172 -0.66 7.35 -49.77
CA LEU A 172 -1.81 7.11 -50.64
C LEU A 172 -2.21 8.43 -51.31
N ALA A 173 -2.00 8.48 -52.63
CA ALA A 173 -2.48 9.52 -53.49
C ALA A 173 -4.01 9.63 -53.43
N ARG A 174 -4.51 10.84 -53.27
CA ARG A 174 -5.91 11.19 -53.52
C ARG A 174 -6.08 11.35 -55.03
N GLU A 175 -6.83 10.50 -55.68
CA GLU A 175 -7.47 10.81 -56.94
C GLU A 175 -8.88 11.28 -56.66
N GLY A 176 -9.18 12.45 -57.22
CA GLY A 176 -10.51 13.02 -57.21
C GLY A 176 -11.38 12.47 -58.35
N VAL A 177 -12.67 12.45 -58.12
CA VAL A 177 -13.77 12.94 -59.00
C VAL A 177 -14.96 13.23 -58.11
#